data_ae8cd67625057dc7f753fbe9080e7589
#
_entry.id   ae8cd67625057dc7f753fbe9080e7589
#
_cell.length_a   1.000
_cell.length_b   1.000
_cell.length_c   1.000
_cell.angle_alpha   90.00
_cell.angle_beta   90.00
_cell.angle_gamma   90.00
#
_symmetry.space_group_name_H-M   'P 1'
#
loop_
_entity.id
_entity.type
_entity.pdbx_description
1 polymer ?
#
loop_
_entity_poly.entity_id
_entity_poly.type
_entity_poly.pdbx_seq_one_letter_code
_entity_poly.pdbx_strand_id
1 'polypeptide(L)'
;ALGAVFLAGVLFFLMSITKLRGWMIESIPLNLRIAMGSGVGLFIGFIGLKNGGIIVSNDATFLKLGDFSNIETLLAALGFLLISVLAIRKIPGAILLGVLIITISALLLNLVQFNGLISMPPSIDPVLLKLDILGALDLTMITIIMSFLFVNLFDTTGTLLGVADRANLINNSGDANNFDKALKADSSASFLGALLGCSPVTSYVESSAGVEAGGRTGLTAVFIGLFFLLAIFLSPLALIVPAYATAGALIYVAILMLSGMERLNWSNMVDLLPALIIIVMIPLTFSIACLLYTSPSPRDRSL
;
A
#
# COMPACT_ATOMS: atom_id res chain seq x y z
N ALA A 1 5.95 -8.22 16.99
CA ALA A 1 5.53 -7.48 15.81
C ALA A 1 4.79 -6.17 16.18
N LEU A 2 3.69 -6.20 16.96
CA LEU A 2 2.91 -4.99 17.31
C LEU A 2 3.75 -3.93 18.06
N GLY A 3 4.66 -4.33 18.94
CA GLY A 3 5.60 -3.42 19.61
C GLY A 3 6.50 -2.65 18.63
N ALA A 4 6.97 -3.31 17.57
CA ALA A 4 7.77 -2.66 16.53
C ALA A 4 6.94 -1.65 15.72
N VAL A 5 5.69 -1.98 15.38
CA VAL A 5 4.75 -1.06 14.70
C VAL A 5 4.48 0.17 15.56
N PHE A 6 4.24 -0.04 16.87
CA PHE A 6 4.01 1.04 17.81
C PHE A 6 5.23 1.98 17.91
N LEU A 7 6.44 1.43 18.10
CA LEU A 7 7.66 2.23 18.16
C LEU A 7 7.94 2.99 16.86
N ALA A 8 7.72 2.34 15.71
CA ALA A 8 7.82 3.01 14.41
C ALA A 8 6.81 4.15 14.27
N GLY A 9 5.55 3.95 14.71
CA GLY A 9 4.51 4.97 14.73
C GLY A 9 4.84 6.15 15.63
N VAL A 10 5.36 5.88 16.84
CA VAL A 10 5.82 6.92 17.79
C VAL A 10 6.99 7.72 17.20
N LEU A 11 8.00 7.04 16.63
CA LEU A 11 9.10 7.71 15.97
C LEU A 11 8.63 8.57 14.80
N PHE A 12 7.70 8.05 14.00
CA PHE A 12 7.12 8.80 12.88
C PHE A 12 6.34 10.04 13.37
N PHE A 13 5.61 9.91 14.47
CA PHE A 13 4.90 11.04 15.09
C PHE A 13 5.88 12.09 15.62
N LEU A 14 6.94 11.69 16.34
CA LEU A 14 7.97 12.59 16.81
C LEU A 14 8.67 13.31 15.66
N MET A 15 8.97 12.59 14.57
CA MET A 15 9.53 13.20 13.36
C MET A 15 8.54 14.16 12.68
N SER A 16 7.25 13.87 12.73
CA SER A 16 6.19 14.73 12.17
C SER A 16 6.01 16.05 12.92
N ILE A 17 6.32 16.07 14.22
CA ILE A 17 6.30 17.30 15.04
C ILE A 17 7.58 18.11 14.84
N THR A 18 8.71 17.45 14.62
CA THR A 18 10.02 18.08 14.42
C THR A 18 10.24 18.43 12.94
N LYS A 19 11.09 19.43 12.66
CA LYS A 19 11.48 19.81 11.30
C LYS A 19 12.42 18.78 10.60
N LEU A 20 12.85 17.74 11.32
CA LEU A 20 13.73 16.67 10.82
C LEU A 20 13.20 15.99 9.56
N ARG A 21 11.89 15.91 9.45
CA ARG A 21 11.23 15.27 8.35
C ARG A 21 11.35 16.06 7.03
N GLY A 22 11.19 17.39 7.03
CA GLY A 22 11.43 18.20 5.84
C GLY A 22 12.81 17.94 5.28
N TRP A 23 13.82 17.94 6.16
CA TRP A 23 15.18 17.61 5.80
C TRP A 23 15.35 16.20 5.21
N MET A 24 14.69 15.18 5.77
CA MET A 24 14.76 13.80 5.24
C MET A 24 14.11 13.68 3.86
N ILE A 25 12.94 14.28 3.66
CA ILE A 25 12.24 14.22 2.37
C ILE A 25 13.01 14.97 1.29
N GLU A 26 13.56 16.14 1.63
CA GLU A 26 14.39 16.93 0.72
C GLU A 26 15.73 16.25 0.39
N SER A 27 16.25 15.43 1.31
CA SER A 27 17.50 14.69 1.12
C SER A 27 17.37 13.54 0.10
N ILE A 28 16.14 13.09 -0.21
CA ILE A 28 15.93 11.98 -1.15
C ILE A 28 15.57 12.54 -2.52
N PRO A 29 16.38 12.25 -3.56
CA PRO A 29 16.12 12.65 -4.93
C PRO A 29 14.74 12.20 -5.41
N LEU A 30 14.10 13.03 -6.24
CA LEU A 30 12.78 12.73 -6.80
C LEU A 30 12.73 11.38 -7.50
N ASN A 31 13.77 11.02 -8.26
CA ASN A 31 13.86 9.74 -8.96
C ASN A 31 13.79 8.54 -8.02
N LEU A 32 14.42 8.63 -6.83
CA LEU A 32 14.36 7.56 -5.83
C LEU A 32 12.96 7.45 -5.20
N ARG A 33 12.27 8.56 -4.96
CA ARG A 33 10.87 8.55 -4.46
C ARG A 33 9.93 7.88 -5.45
N ILE A 34 10.06 8.20 -6.73
CA ILE A 34 9.28 7.57 -7.81
C ILE A 34 9.60 6.07 -7.89
N ALA A 35 10.88 5.72 -7.81
CA ALA A 35 11.34 4.34 -7.87
C ALA A 35 10.77 3.49 -6.72
N MET A 36 10.69 4.04 -5.51
CA MET A 36 10.08 3.36 -4.37
C MET A 36 8.61 3.04 -4.62
N GLY A 37 7.82 4.04 -5.05
CA GLY A 37 6.42 3.83 -5.38
C GLY A 37 6.23 2.77 -6.46
N SER A 38 7.03 2.84 -7.52
CA SER A 38 6.98 1.86 -8.62
C SER A 38 7.44 0.46 -8.19
N GLY A 39 8.48 0.37 -7.33
CA GLY A 39 8.95 -0.90 -6.78
C GLY A 39 7.92 -1.57 -5.89
N VAL A 40 7.24 -0.80 -5.03
CA VAL A 40 6.10 -1.29 -4.23
C VAL A 40 4.95 -1.72 -5.15
N GLY A 41 4.66 -0.95 -6.20
CA GLY A 41 3.68 -1.33 -7.21
C GLY A 41 4.00 -2.67 -7.86
N LEU A 42 5.24 -2.88 -8.30
CA LEU A 42 5.69 -4.14 -8.87
C LEU A 42 5.60 -5.31 -7.87
N PHE A 43 5.91 -5.06 -6.60
CA PHE A 43 5.77 -6.02 -5.51
C PHE A 43 4.32 -6.44 -5.30
N ILE A 44 3.39 -5.47 -5.25
CA ILE A 44 1.94 -5.75 -5.14
C ILE A 44 1.46 -6.56 -6.35
N GLY A 45 1.91 -6.22 -7.56
CA GLY A 45 1.60 -6.97 -8.77
C GLY A 45 2.10 -8.41 -8.71
N PHE A 46 3.30 -8.61 -8.20
CA PHE A 46 3.87 -9.94 -7.99
C PHE A 46 3.04 -10.78 -6.98
N ILE A 47 2.63 -10.17 -5.87
CA ILE A 47 1.71 -10.82 -4.91
C ILE A 47 0.37 -11.17 -5.60
N GLY A 48 -0.18 -10.24 -6.40
CA GLY A 48 -1.38 -10.49 -7.18
C GLY A 48 -1.25 -11.69 -8.12
N LEU A 49 -0.17 -11.75 -8.90
CA LEU A 49 0.12 -12.88 -9.79
C LEU A 49 0.27 -14.21 -9.05
N LYS A 50 0.91 -14.19 -7.87
CA LYS A 50 1.06 -15.36 -7.01
C LYS A 50 -0.28 -15.81 -6.42
N ASN A 51 -1.05 -14.89 -5.85
CA ASN A 51 -2.36 -15.18 -5.24
C ASN A 51 -3.39 -15.67 -6.27
N GLY A 52 -3.27 -15.18 -7.50
CA GLY A 52 -4.08 -15.66 -8.64
C GLY A 52 -3.63 -16.99 -9.22
N GLY A 53 -2.54 -17.60 -8.73
CA GLY A 53 -1.98 -18.83 -9.29
C GLY A 53 -1.44 -18.68 -10.72
N ILE A 54 -1.31 -17.43 -11.22
CA ILE A 54 -0.76 -17.15 -12.56
C ILE A 54 0.75 -17.43 -12.58
N ILE A 55 1.42 -17.15 -11.47
CA ILE A 55 2.83 -17.49 -11.26
C ILE A 55 2.93 -18.38 -10.02
N VAL A 56 3.65 -19.49 -10.17
CA VAL A 56 3.89 -20.46 -9.08
C VAL A 56 5.39 -20.72 -8.92
N SER A 57 5.79 -21.17 -7.73
CA SER A 57 7.18 -21.51 -7.46
C SER A 57 7.65 -22.72 -8.29
N ASN A 58 8.92 -22.70 -8.67
CA ASN A 58 9.59 -23.81 -9.36
C ASN A 58 11.03 -23.90 -8.87
N ASP A 59 11.49 -25.09 -8.53
CA ASP A 59 12.81 -25.29 -7.94
C ASP A 59 13.97 -24.99 -8.91
N ALA A 60 13.74 -25.13 -10.22
CA ALA A 60 14.78 -24.91 -11.23
C ALA A 60 14.87 -23.44 -11.70
N THR A 61 13.73 -22.77 -11.83
CA THR A 61 13.64 -21.41 -12.40
C THR A 61 13.11 -20.37 -11.40
N PHE A 62 12.93 -20.75 -10.13
CA PHE A 62 12.27 -20.00 -9.05
C PHE A 62 10.79 -19.73 -9.34
N LEU A 63 10.43 -19.41 -10.58
CA LEU A 63 9.07 -19.09 -10.99
C LEU A 63 8.74 -19.80 -12.30
N LYS A 64 7.52 -20.28 -12.42
CA LYS A 64 6.94 -20.77 -13.67
C LYS A 64 5.51 -20.27 -13.83
N LEU A 65 5.01 -20.32 -15.06
CA LEU A 65 3.60 -20.05 -15.33
C LEU A 65 2.74 -21.12 -14.66
N GLY A 66 1.66 -20.69 -14.00
CA GLY A 66 0.70 -21.56 -13.37
C GLY A 66 -0.14 -22.33 -14.38
N ASP A 67 -0.95 -23.26 -13.87
CA ASP A 67 -1.83 -24.07 -14.69
C ASP A 67 -3.18 -23.35 -14.90
N PHE A 68 -3.43 -22.91 -16.12
CA PHE A 68 -4.69 -22.27 -16.51
C PHE A 68 -5.85 -23.25 -16.69
N SER A 69 -5.61 -24.57 -16.56
CA SER A 69 -6.69 -25.55 -16.45
C SER A 69 -7.38 -25.47 -15.09
N ASN A 70 -6.72 -24.87 -14.09
CA ASN A 70 -7.34 -24.61 -12.80
C ASN A 70 -8.32 -23.43 -12.90
N ILE A 71 -9.57 -23.68 -12.47
CA ILE A 71 -10.66 -22.70 -12.48
C ILE A 71 -10.29 -21.43 -11.67
N GLU A 72 -9.58 -21.56 -10.56
CA GLU A 72 -9.19 -20.42 -9.72
C GLU A 72 -8.23 -19.47 -10.47
N THR A 73 -7.24 -20.04 -11.16
CA THR A 73 -6.28 -19.28 -11.97
C THR A 73 -6.98 -18.60 -13.16
N LEU A 74 -7.91 -19.30 -13.79
CA LEU A 74 -8.72 -18.74 -14.88
C LEU A 74 -9.58 -17.57 -14.38
N LEU A 75 -10.24 -17.73 -13.23
CA LEU A 75 -11.05 -16.67 -12.61
C LEU A 75 -10.20 -15.45 -12.21
N ALA A 76 -8.97 -15.66 -11.73
CA ALA A 76 -8.04 -14.55 -11.45
C ALA A 76 -7.70 -13.76 -12.71
N ALA A 77 -7.37 -14.45 -13.81
CA ALA A 77 -7.06 -13.81 -15.09
C ALA A 77 -8.28 -13.07 -15.67
N LEU A 78 -9.46 -13.70 -15.63
CA LEU A 78 -10.72 -13.07 -16.05
C LEU A 78 -11.05 -11.85 -15.16
N GLY A 79 -10.79 -11.92 -13.86
CA GLY A 79 -10.96 -10.80 -12.92
C GLY A 79 -10.11 -9.61 -13.30
N PHE A 80 -8.86 -9.82 -13.65
CA PHE A 80 -7.96 -8.76 -14.12
C PHE A 80 -8.48 -8.13 -15.43
N LEU A 81 -8.86 -8.95 -16.41
CA LEU A 81 -9.40 -8.46 -17.69
C LEU A 81 -10.68 -7.66 -17.47
N LEU A 82 -11.60 -8.16 -16.63
CA LEU A 82 -12.85 -7.50 -16.32
C LEU A 82 -12.63 -6.13 -15.67
N ILE A 83 -11.76 -6.06 -14.65
CA ILE A 83 -11.40 -4.80 -13.97
C ILE A 83 -10.81 -3.82 -14.98
N SER A 84 -9.90 -4.29 -15.84
CA SER A 84 -9.26 -3.45 -16.86
C SER A 84 -10.28 -2.88 -17.86
N VAL A 85 -11.23 -3.69 -18.34
CA VAL A 85 -12.29 -3.23 -19.24
C VAL A 85 -13.22 -2.23 -18.55
N LEU A 86 -13.64 -2.49 -17.31
CA LEU A 86 -14.48 -1.57 -16.55
C LEU A 86 -13.78 -0.23 -16.28
N ALA A 87 -12.50 -0.28 -15.97
CA ALA A 87 -11.69 0.91 -15.73
C ALA A 87 -11.47 1.75 -16.99
N ILE A 88 -11.20 1.10 -18.15
CA ILE A 88 -11.08 1.79 -19.45
C ILE A 88 -12.42 2.46 -19.81
N ARG A 89 -13.54 1.85 -19.47
CA ARG A 89 -14.88 2.43 -19.65
C ARG A 89 -15.23 3.50 -18.63
N LYS A 90 -14.30 3.83 -17.71
CA LYS A 90 -14.47 4.83 -16.64
C LYS A 90 -15.68 4.56 -15.74
N ILE A 91 -16.02 3.30 -15.51
CA ILE A 91 -17.11 2.92 -14.61
C ILE A 91 -16.63 3.13 -13.17
N PRO A 92 -17.35 3.94 -12.36
CA PRO A 92 -16.98 4.16 -10.96
C PRO A 92 -17.02 2.84 -10.19
N GLY A 93 -16.01 2.58 -9.36
CA GLY A 93 -15.93 1.34 -8.59
C GLY A 93 -15.54 0.10 -9.41
N ALA A 94 -14.89 0.25 -10.56
CA ALA A 94 -14.47 -0.85 -11.44
C ALA A 94 -13.77 -1.99 -10.71
N ILE A 95 -12.87 -1.67 -9.77
CA ILE A 95 -12.14 -2.65 -8.96
C ILE A 95 -13.10 -3.44 -8.08
N LEU A 96 -13.97 -2.75 -7.35
CA LEU A 96 -14.94 -3.38 -6.46
C LEU A 96 -15.92 -4.28 -7.25
N LEU A 97 -16.44 -3.76 -8.36
CA LEU A 97 -17.35 -4.53 -9.23
C LEU A 97 -16.68 -5.78 -9.78
N GLY A 98 -15.42 -5.67 -10.21
CA GLY A 98 -14.67 -6.82 -10.70
C GLY A 98 -14.47 -7.88 -9.63
N VAL A 99 -14.04 -7.50 -8.43
CA VAL A 99 -13.88 -8.42 -7.31
C VAL A 99 -15.21 -9.08 -6.93
N LEU A 100 -16.29 -8.31 -6.87
CA LEU A 100 -17.62 -8.85 -6.55
C LEU A 100 -18.11 -9.84 -7.60
N ILE A 101 -17.97 -9.54 -8.89
CA ILE A 101 -18.38 -10.45 -9.98
C ILE A 101 -17.62 -11.77 -9.90
N ILE A 102 -16.29 -11.73 -9.69
CA ILE A 102 -15.49 -12.95 -9.55
C ILE A 102 -15.87 -13.72 -8.27
N THR A 103 -16.12 -13.03 -7.16
CA THR A 103 -16.57 -13.68 -5.92
C THR A 103 -17.94 -14.35 -6.09
N ILE A 104 -18.89 -13.68 -6.77
CA ILE A 104 -20.20 -14.28 -7.09
C ILE A 104 -20.02 -15.49 -8.02
N SER A 105 -19.16 -15.40 -9.01
CA SER A 105 -18.84 -16.54 -9.89
C SER A 105 -18.26 -17.71 -9.11
N ALA A 106 -17.37 -17.45 -8.14
CA ALA A 106 -16.81 -18.47 -7.25
C ALA A 106 -17.89 -19.14 -6.38
N LEU A 107 -18.86 -18.35 -5.88
CA LEU A 107 -20.01 -18.88 -5.12
C LEU A 107 -20.90 -19.77 -6.00
N LEU A 108 -21.21 -19.36 -7.22
CA LEU A 108 -22.03 -20.14 -8.16
C LEU A 108 -21.34 -21.44 -8.55
N LEU A 109 -20.03 -21.47 -8.62
CA LEU A 109 -19.24 -22.68 -8.88
C LEU A 109 -18.97 -23.54 -7.62
N ASN A 110 -19.53 -23.16 -6.47
CA ASN A 110 -19.34 -23.83 -5.18
C ASN A 110 -17.86 -23.92 -4.76
N LEU A 111 -17.01 -23.00 -5.19
CA LEU A 111 -15.61 -22.92 -4.79
C LEU A 111 -15.43 -22.26 -3.41
N VAL A 112 -16.42 -21.51 -2.95
CA VAL A 112 -16.43 -20.80 -1.67
C VAL A 112 -17.76 -21.04 -0.96
N GLN A 113 -17.70 -21.20 0.36
CA GLN A 113 -18.91 -21.41 1.18
C GLN A 113 -19.44 -20.07 1.71
N PHE A 114 -20.75 -19.91 1.65
CA PHE A 114 -21.43 -18.74 2.20
C PHE A 114 -21.74 -18.95 3.70
N ASN A 115 -21.08 -18.18 4.56
CA ASN A 115 -21.19 -18.30 6.02
C ASN A 115 -22.08 -17.23 6.68
N GLY A 116 -22.97 -16.59 5.90
CA GLY A 116 -23.87 -15.54 6.39
C GLY A 116 -23.47 -14.13 5.96
N LEU A 117 -24.38 -13.18 6.18
CA LEU A 117 -24.21 -11.77 5.76
C LEU A 117 -23.65 -10.91 6.89
N ILE A 118 -24.04 -11.17 8.12
CA ILE A 118 -23.72 -10.35 9.30
C ILE A 118 -23.21 -11.24 10.41
N SER A 119 -22.14 -10.80 11.06
CA SER A 119 -21.67 -11.40 12.30
C SER A 119 -21.40 -10.34 13.35
N MET A 120 -21.39 -10.74 14.61
CA MET A 120 -20.86 -9.86 15.65
C MET A 120 -19.35 -9.66 15.42
N PRO A 121 -18.83 -8.46 15.66
CA PRO A 121 -17.41 -8.18 15.57
C PRO A 121 -16.63 -9.18 16.44
N PRO A 122 -15.50 -9.72 15.93
CA PRO A 122 -14.64 -10.57 16.76
C PRO A 122 -14.09 -9.77 17.94
N SER A 123 -13.87 -10.45 19.08
CA SER A 123 -13.25 -9.81 20.24
C SER A 123 -11.86 -9.29 19.89
N ILE A 124 -11.59 -8.03 20.26
CA ILE A 124 -10.27 -7.41 20.13
C ILE A 124 -9.34 -7.69 21.34
N ASP A 125 -9.87 -8.34 22.41
CA ASP A 125 -9.12 -8.64 23.64
C ASP A 125 -7.78 -9.36 23.43
N PRO A 126 -7.63 -10.26 22.43
CA PRO A 126 -6.35 -10.94 22.18
C PRO A 126 -5.22 -10.01 21.73
N VAL A 127 -5.52 -8.85 21.15
CA VAL A 127 -4.54 -7.94 20.56
C VAL A 127 -4.51 -6.57 21.21
N LEU A 128 -5.60 -6.16 21.88
CA LEU A 128 -5.73 -4.85 22.50
C LEU A 128 -4.66 -4.66 23.58
N LEU A 129 -3.86 -3.59 23.43
CA LEU A 129 -2.78 -3.20 24.35
C LEU A 129 -1.73 -4.31 24.64
N LYS A 130 -1.69 -5.40 23.86
CA LYS A 130 -0.70 -6.46 24.01
C LYS A 130 0.57 -6.16 23.22
N LEU A 131 1.18 -5.04 23.56
CA LEU A 131 2.44 -4.59 22.97
C LEU A 131 3.62 -5.19 23.72
N ASP A 132 4.44 -5.97 23.04
CA ASP A 132 5.74 -6.37 23.55
C ASP A 132 6.77 -5.28 23.15
N ILE A 133 6.86 -4.24 23.99
CA ILE A 133 7.77 -3.13 23.77
C ILE A 133 9.20 -3.54 24.09
N LEU A 134 9.41 -4.37 25.15
CA LEU A 134 10.74 -4.81 25.53
C LEU A 134 11.36 -5.72 24.47
N GLY A 135 10.59 -6.68 23.95
CA GLY A 135 11.04 -7.51 22.84
C GLY A 135 11.24 -6.73 21.53
N ALA A 136 10.55 -5.58 21.36
CA ALA A 136 10.75 -4.72 20.21
C ALA A 136 12.01 -3.85 20.30
N LEU A 137 12.61 -3.67 21.48
CA LEU A 137 13.86 -2.94 21.69
C LEU A 137 15.10 -3.81 21.45
N ASP A 138 14.94 -5.06 21.08
CA ASP A 138 16.06 -5.93 20.70
C ASP A 138 16.77 -5.39 19.43
N LEU A 139 18.09 -5.55 19.37
CA LEU A 139 18.91 -5.06 18.26
C LEU A 139 18.43 -5.56 16.88
N THR A 140 17.92 -6.79 16.83
CA THR A 140 17.37 -7.39 15.61
C THR A 140 16.09 -6.70 15.14
N MET A 141 15.31 -6.15 16.08
CA MET A 141 14.05 -5.47 15.79
C MET A 141 14.24 -4.02 15.33
N ILE A 142 15.39 -3.39 15.63
CA ILE A 142 15.69 -2.02 15.20
C ILE A 142 15.60 -1.88 13.68
N THR A 143 16.14 -2.84 12.94
CA THR A 143 16.06 -2.85 11.47
C THR A 143 14.62 -2.89 10.98
N ILE A 144 13.76 -3.68 11.66
CA ILE A 144 12.34 -3.80 11.33
C ILE A 144 11.60 -2.50 11.64
N ILE A 145 11.89 -1.89 12.81
CA ILE A 145 11.30 -0.60 13.21
C ILE A 145 11.68 0.49 12.20
N MET A 146 12.94 0.57 11.82
CA MET A 146 13.40 1.51 10.80
C MET A 146 12.78 1.26 9.44
N SER A 147 12.62 0.00 9.05
CA SER A 147 11.92 -0.37 7.81
C SER A 147 10.47 0.12 7.83
N PHE A 148 9.72 -0.13 8.90
CA PHE A 148 8.35 0.36 9.03
C PHE A 148 8.28 1.89 9.04
N LEU A 149 9.21 2.56 9.71
CA LEU A 149 9.31 4.02 9.74
C LEU A 149 9.50 4.59 8.33
N PHE A 150 10.47 4.08 7.58
CA PHE A 150 10.77 4.56 6.24
C PHE A 150 9.64 4.25 5.25
N VAL A 151 9.10 3.02 5.29
CA VAL A 151 7.95 2.66 4.45
C VAL A 151 6.81 3.62 4.71
N ASN A 152 6.42 3.80 5.96
CA ASN A 152 5.31 4.68 6.33
C ASN A 152 5.57 6.12 5.91
N LEU A 153 6.79 6.64 6.16
CA LEU A 153 7.19 7.99 5.78
C LEU A 153 7.07 8.24 4.27
N PHE A 154 7.56 7.30 3.45
CA PHE A 154 7.60 7.48 1.99
C PHE A 154 6.25 7.21 1.35
N ASP A 155 5.57 6.17 1.79
CA ASP A 155 4.25 5.80 1.28
C ASP A 155 3.24 6.93 1.57
N THR A 156 3.15 7.36 2.82
CA THR A 156 2.29 8.47 3.22
C THR A 156 2.63 9.76 2.47
N THR A 157 3.93 10.09 2.36
CA THR A 157 4.34 11.32 1.67
C THR A 157 3.97 11.27 0.19
N GLY A 158 4.24 10.15 -0.49
CA GLY A 158 3.91 9.97 -1.90
C GLY A 158 2.41 10.02 -2.15
N THR A 159 1.64 9.33 -1.32
CA THR A 159 0.18 9.28 -1.39
C THR A 159 -0.46 10.64 -1.13
N LEU A 160 -0.06 11.32 -0.07
CA LEU A 160 -0.60 12.65 0.27
C LEU A 160 -0.28 13.69 -0.82
N LEU A 161 0.93 13.67 -1.37
CA LEU A 161 1.28 14.54 -2.50
C LEU A 161 0.43 14.23 -3.73
N GLY A 162 0.26 12.94 -4.06
CA GLY A 162 -0.56 12.52 -5.19
C GLY A 162 -2.04 12.90 -5.05
N VAL A 163 -2.60 12.73 -3.85
CA VAL A 163 -3.99 13.12 -3.57
C VAL A 163 -4.15 14.64 -3.55
N ALA A 164 -3.21 15.38 -2.94
CA ALA A 164 -3.24 16.83 -2.88
C ALA A 164 -3.10 17.47 -4.27
N ASP A 165 -2.30 16.89 -5.16
CA ASP A 165 -2.17 17.32 -6.56
C ASP A 165 -3.51 17.18 -7.30
N ARG A 166 -4.16 16.02 -7.19
CA ARG A 166 -5.48 15.78 -7.79
C ARG A 166 -6.60 16.65 -7.20
N ALA A 167 -6.47 17.00 -5.93
CA ALA A 167 -7.41 17.91 -5.24
C ALA A 167 -7.20 19.39 -5.62
N ASN A 168 -6.14 19.71 -6.40
CA ASN A 168 -5.68 21.08 -6.67
C ASN A 168 -5.40 21.87 -5.37
N LEU A 169 -4.92 21.19 -4.33
CA LEU A 169 -4.55 21.79 -3.04
C LEU A 169 -3.09 22.26 -3.02
N ILE A 170 -2.28 21.89 -4.01
CA ILE A 170 -0.89 22.33 -4.16
C ILE A 170 -0.89 23.64 -4.94
N ASN A 171 -1.28 24.74 -4.31
CA ASN A 171 -1.11 26.08 -4.87
C ASN A 171 0.15 26.74 -4.29
N ASN A 172 0.86 27.47 -5.13
CA ASN A 172 2.24 27.96 -5.07
C ASN A 172 2.66 28.79 -3.82
N SER A 173 1.90 28.86 -2.74
CA SER A 173 2.28 29.81 -1.69
C SER A 173 1.79 29.58 -0.25
N GLY A 174 1.28 28.41 0.13
CA GLY A 174 0.79 28.34 1.50
C GLY A 174 0.55 26.98 2.15
N ASP A 175 0.64 25.88 1.42
CA ASP A 175 0.07 24.61 1.90
C ASP A 175 1.03 23.68 2.68
N ALA A 176 2.26 24.12 2.95
CA ALA A 176 3.17 23.39 3.84
C ALA A 176 2.53 23.10 5.21
N ASN A 177 1.73 24.04 5.74
CA ASN A 177 1.06 23.90 7.03
C ASN A 177 -0.07 22.86 7.01
N ASN A 178 -0.80 22.72 5.91
CA ASN A 178 -1.86 21.71 5.78
C ASN A 178 -1.29 20.32 5.55
N PHE A 179 -0.20 20.23 4.81
CA PHE A 179 0.54 18.99 4.63
C PHE A 179 1.11 18.49 5.97
N ASP A 180 1.70 19.36 6.78
CA ASP A 180 2.18 19.02 8.13
C ASP A 180 1.06 18.52 9.04
N LYS A 181 -0.14 19.10 8.96
CA LYS A 181 -1.31 18.64 9.71
C LYS A 181 -1.75 17.25 9.27
N ALA A 182 -1.79 17.00 7.95
CA ALA A 182 -2.17 15.70 7.41
C ALA A 182 -1.23 14.60 7.89
N LEU A 183 0.03 14.89 7.97
CA LEU A 183 1.05 13.94 8.41
C LEU A 183 1.08 13.70 9.92
N LYS A 184 0.76 14.71 10.72
CA LYS A 184 0.54 14.53 12.14
C LYS A 184 -0.68 13.65 12.39
N ALA A 185 -1.74 13.81 11.59
CA ALA A 185 -2.91 12.96 11.66
C ALA A 185 -2.60 11.51 11.29
N ASP A 186 -1.88 11.28 10.19
CA ASP A 186 -1.47 9.95 9.71
C ASP A 186 -0.55 9.24 10.72
N SER A 187 0.48 9.94 11.21
CA SER A 187 1.40 9.37 12.20
C SER A 187 0.72 9.08 13.54
N SER A 188 -0.23 9.93 13.98
CA SER A 188 -1.02 9.66 15.18
C SER A 188 -1.93 8.44 14.99
N ALA A 189 -2.54 8.28 13.80
CA ALA A 189 -3.33 7.10 13.47
C ALA A 189 -2.50 5.81 13.48
N SER A 190 -1.24 5.86 13.03
CA SER A 190 -0.34 4.71 13.02
C SER A 190 -0.03 4.19 14.41
N PHE A 191 0.34 5.05 15.37
CA PHE A 191 0.63 4.55 16.72
C PHE A 191 -0.64 4.20 17.51
N LEU A 192 -1.75 4.93 17.33
CA LEU A 192 -3.04 4.58 17.94
C LEU A 192 -3.59 3.26 17.37
N GLY A 193 -3.42 3.03 16.06
CA GLY A 193 -3.78 1.77 15.42
C GLY A 193 -3.01 0.59 16.00
N ALA A 194 -1.72 0.76 16.29
CA ALA A 194 -0.91 -0.29 16.93
C ALA A 194 -1.41 -0.65 18.33
N LEU A 195 -1.93 0.32 19.12
CA LEU A 195 -2.58 0.05 20.42
C LEU A 195 -3.83 -0.82 20.29
N LEU A 196 -4.55 -0.67 19.19
CA LEU A 196 -5.74 -1.47 18.84
C LEU A 196 -5.39 -2.81 18.18
N GLY A 197 -4.10 -3.11 17.97
CA GLY A 197 -3.65 -4.33 17.35
C GLY A 197 -3.58 -4.30 15.83
N CYS A 198 -3.68 -3.12 15.22
CA CYS A 198 -3.59 -2.95 13.77
C CYS A 198 -2.12 -2.91 13.29
N SER A 199 -1.90 -3.28 12.02
CA SER A 199 -0.67 -2.99 11.29
C SER A 199 -0.47 -1.47 11.11
N PRO A 200 0.68 -0.99 10.60
CA PRO A 200 0.85 0.44 10.34
C PRO A 200 -0.32 1.00 9.52
N VAL A 201 -0.91 2.07 10.01
CA VAL A 201 -1.99 2.79 9.32
C VAL A 201 -1.35 3.85 8.44
N THR A 202 -1.69 3.85 7.15
CA THR A 202 -1.16 4.80 6.17
C THR A 202 -2.27 5.32 5.26
N SER A 203 -2.04 6.46 4.65
CA SER A 203 -2.99 7.04 3.68
C SER A 203 -3.02 6.25 2.38
N TYR A 204 -4.20 6.16 1.76
CA TYR A 204 -4.45 5.40 0.53
C TYR A 204 -4.51 6.29 -0.71
N VAL A 205 -3.91 5.84 -1.81
CA VAL A 205 -3.99 6.50 -3.13
C VAL A 205 -5.43 6.50 -3.65
N GLU A 206 -6.21 5.48 -3.29
CA GLU A 206 -7.63 5.34 -3.63
C GLU A 206 -8.49 6.48 -3.09
N SER A 207 -8.03 7.22 -2.08
CA SER A 207 -8.66 8.45 -1.59
C SER A 207 -8.80 9.50 -2.71
N SER A 208 -7.95 9.45 -3.74
CA SER A 208 -8.08 10.29 -4.93
C SER A 208 -9.41 10.09 -5.66
N ALA A 209 -9.97 8.88 -5.66
CA ALA A 209 -11.28 8.63 -6.25
C ALA A 209 -12.41 9.39 -5.51
N GLY A 210 -12.32 9.48 -4.18
CA GLY A 210 -13.24 10.29 -3.39
C GLY A 210 -13.12 11.79 -3.67
N VAL A 211 -11.90 12.27 -3.91
CA VAL A 211 -11.63 13.66 -4.32
C VAL A 211 -12.18 13.95 -5.71
N GLU A 212 -11.99 13.06 -6.66
CA GLU A 212 -12.54 13.16 -8.02
C GLU A 212 -14.08 13.17 -8.02
N ALA A 213 -14.70 12.42 -7.11
CA ALA A 213 -16.16 12.42 -6.90
C ALA A 213 -16.68 13.71 -6.22
N GLY A 214 -15.80 14.64 -5.85
CA GLY A 214 -16.15 15.92 -5.25
C GLY A 214 -15.96 16.02 -3.73
N GLY A 215 -15.39 15.00 -3.09
CA GLY A 215 -15.08 15.02 -1.66
C GLY A 215 -13.84 15.86 -1.38
N ARG A 216 -14.04 17.06 -0.80
CA ARG A 216 -12.94 18.03 -0.53
C ARG A 216 -12.86 18.48 0.91
N THR A 217 -13.67 17.92 1.78
CA THR A 217 -13.73 18.29 3.19
C THR A 217 -13.42 17.11 4.10
N GLY A 218 -12.97 17.38 5.33
CA GLY A 218 -12.73 16.34 6.32
C GLY A 218 -13.97 15.49 6.64
N LEU A 219 -15.17 16.00 6.36
CA LEU A 219 -16.42 15.26 6.53
C LEU A 219 -16.47 14.00 5.67
N THR A 220 -15.90 14.04 4.45
CA THR A 220 -15.77 12.87 3.59
C THR A 220 -14.98 11.75 4.30
N ALA A 221 -13.86 12.09 4.93
CA ALA A 221 -13.04 11.14 5.68
C ALA A 221 -13.78 10.56 6.89
N VAL A 222 -14.59 11.37 7.60
CA VAL A 222 -15.42 10.89 8.71
C VAL A 222 -16.46 9.87 8.24
N PHE A 223 -17.15 10.13 7.14
CA PHE A 223 -18.09 9.15 6.57
C PHE A 223 -17.40 7.87 6.10
N ILE A 224 -16.22 7.96 5.48
CA ILE A 224 -15.44 6.77 5.11
C ILE A 224 -15.10 5.97 6.37
N GLY A 225 -14.62 6.61 7.44
CA GLY A 225 -14.35 5.96 8.71
C GLY A 225 -15.59 5.28 9.31
N LEU A 226 -16.77 5.93 9.22
CA LEU A 226 -18.03 5.33 9.66
C LEU A 226 -18.39 4.08 8.83
N PHE A 227 -18.19 4.12 7.50
CA PHE A 227 -18.40 2.95 6.65
C PHE A 227 -17.44 1.81 6.99
N PHE A 228 -16.18 2.09 7.32
CA PHE A 228 -15.26 1.07 7.81
C PHE A 228 -15.74 0.42 9.12
N LEU A 229 -16.25 1.23 10.06
CA LEU A 229 -16.84 0.69 11.31
C LEU A 229 -18.08 -0.18 11.04
N LEU A 230 -18.94 0.22 10.10
CA LEU A 230 -20.08 -0.59 9.69
C LEU A 230 -19.64 -1.89 8.98
N ALA A 231 -18.56 -1.82 8.21
CA ALA A 231 -18.01 -2.99 7.51
C ALA A 231 -17.49 -4.09 8.47
N ILE A 232 -17.18 -3.77 9.73
CA ILE A 232 -16.80 -4.76 10.74
C ILE A 232 -17.94 -5.79 10.95
N PHE A 233 -19.19 -5.33 10.92
CA PHE A 233 -20.36 -6.22 11.03
C PHE A 233 -20.58 -7.07 9.77
N LEU A 234 -20.04 -6.64 8.64
CA LEU A 234 -20.07 -7.33 7.36
C LEU A 234 -18.82 -8.21 7.14
N SER A 235 -18.06 -8.49 8.21
CA SER A 235 -16.84 -9.31 8.14
C SER A 235 -17.04 -10.69 7.46
N PRO A 236 -18.18 -11.40 7.59
CA PRO A 236 -18.37 -12.63 6.84
C PRO A 236 -18.36 -12.44 5.33
N LEU A 237 -18.89 -11.30 4.84
CA LEU A 237 -18.83 -10.98 3.42
C LEU A 237 -17.41 -10.74 2.92
N ALA A 238 -16.57 -10.09 3.74
CA ALA A 238 -15.17 -9.89 3.41
C ALA A 238 -14.38 -11.22 3.37
N LEU A 239 -14.71 -12.16 4.26
CA LEU A 239 -14.08 -13.49 4.33
C LEU A 239 -14.49 -14.42 3.18
N ILE A 240 -15.62 -14.16 2.52
CA ILE A 240 -16.06 -14.91 1.36
C ILE A 240 -15.21 -14.59 0.13
N VAL A 241 -14.60 -13.40 0.07
CA VAL A 241 -13.79 -12.97 -1.07
C VAL A 241 -12.51 -13.80 -1.14
N PRO A 242 -12.35 -14.69 -2.13
CA PRO A 242 -11.17 -15.52 -2.21
C PRO A 242 -9.95 -14.74 -2.73
N ALA A 243 -8.75 -15.20 -2.40
CA ALA A 243 -7.51 -14.53 -2.77
C ALA A 243 -7.35 -14.35 -4.29
N TYR A 244 -7.82 -15.30 -5.09
CA TYR A 244 -7.78 -15.20 -6.54
C TYR A 244 -8.75 -14.13 -7.11
N ALA A 245 -9.85 -13.80 -6.40
CA ALA A 245 -10.73 -12.71 -6.82
C ALA A 245 -10.08 -11.33 -6.62
N THR A 246 -9.28 -11.17 -5.57
CA THR A 246 -8.53 -9.91 -5.32
C THR A 246 -7.26 -9.81 -6.17
N ALA A 247 -6.77 -10.92 -6.71
CA ALA A 247 -5.54 -10.96 -7.51
C ALA A 247 -5.59 -9.99 -8.70
N GLY A 248 -6.71 -9.98 -9.44
CA GLY A 248 -6.91 -9.06 -10.56
C GLY A 248 -6.86 -7.58 -10.15
N ALA A 249 -7.40 -7.25 -8.98
CA ALA A 249 -7.34 -5.91 -8.42
C ALA A 249 -5.90 -5.50 -8.06
N LEU A 250 -5.14 -6.39 -7.43
CA LEU A 250 -3.73 -6.13 -7.07
C LEU A 250 -2.88 -5.91 -8.32
N ILE A 251 -3.07 -6.70 -9.38
CA ILE A 251 -2.35 -6.53 -10.66
C ILE A 251 -2.72 -5.18 -11.29
N TYR A 252 -4.00 -4.80 -11.27
CA TYR A 252 -4.44 -3.54 -11.84
C TYR A 252 -3.86 -2.33 -11.06
N VAL A 253 -3.89 -2.36 -9.73
CA VAL A 253 -3.27 -1.33 -8.88
C VAL A 253 -1.77 -1.23 -9.12
N ALA A 254 -1.09 -2.37 -9.30
CA ALA A 254 0.32 -2.40 -9.64
C ALA A 254 0.62 -1.62 -10.93
N ILE A 255 -0.19 -1.82 -11.98
CA ILE A 255 -0.04 -1.08 -13.25
C ILE A 255 -0.21 0.43 -13.03
N LEU A 256 -1.20 0.84 -12.22
CA LEU A 256 -1.39 2.26 -11.89
C LEU A 256 -0.19 2.85 -11.14
N MET A 257 0.42 2.10 -10.22
CA MET A 257 1.61 2.55 -9.50
C MET A 257 2.85 2.61 -10.40
N LEU A 258 2.97 1.66 -11.34
CA LEU A 258 4.06 1.64 -12.34
C LEU A 258 3.98 2.81 -13.32
N SER A 259 2.80 3.40 -13.55
CA SER A 259 2.68 4.59 -14.42
C SER A 259 3.50 5.79 -13.92
N GLY A 260 3.83 5.84 -12.64
CA GLY A 260 4.75 6.85 -12.08
C GLY A 260 6.16 6.82 -12.69
N MET A 261 6.57 5.71 -13.29
CA MET A 261 7.87 5.58 -13.96
C MET A 261 8.04 6.54 -15.15
N GLU A 262 6.96 7.03 -15.76
CA GLU A 262 7.02 8.03 -16.81
C GLU A 262 7.72 9.33 -16.37
N ARG A 263 7.68 9.62 -15.07
CA ARG A 263 8.30 10.82 -14.46
C ARG A 263 9.79 10.62 -14.14
N LEU A 264 10.35 9.43 -14.35
CA LEU A 264 11.78 9.17 -14.15
C LEU A 264 12.58 9.93 -15.24
N ASN A 265 13.70 10.50 -14.82
CA ASN A 265 14.64 11.10 -15.76
C ASN A 265 15.52 10.02 -16.41
N TRP A 266 15.10 9.51 -17.55
CA TRP A 266 15.79 8.46 -18.30
C TRP A 266 17.12 8.91 -18.93
N SER A 267 17.37 10.25 -18.99
CA SER A 267 18.57 10.80 -19.62
C SER A 267 19.78 10.81 -18.70
N ASN A 268 19.57 10.80 -17.36
CA ASN A 268 20.65 10.86 -16.37
C ASN A 268 20.89 9.47 -15.76
N MET A 269 21.92 8.78 -16.23
CA MET A 269 22.26 7.43 -15.76
C MET A 269 22.65 7.39 -14.27
N VAL A 270 23.22 8.46 -13.71
CA VAL A 270 23.64 8.51 -12.31
C VAL A 270 22.43 8.39 -11.36
N ASP A 271 21.34 9.04 -11.69
CA ASP A 271 20.10 9.00 -10.91
C ASP A 271 19.21 7.81 -11.28
N LEU A 272 19.27 7.36 -12.54
CA LEU A 272 18.44 6.29 -13.06
C LEU A 272 18.85 4.91 -12.53
N LEU A 273 20.16 4.63 -12.47
CA LEU A 273 20.66 3.32 -12.11
C LEU A 273 20.27 2.90 -10.68
N PRO A 274 20.42 3.75 -9.64
CA PRO A 274 19.89 3.45 -8.31
C PRO A 274 18.36 3.27 -8.30
N ALA A 275 17.63 4.07 -9.07
CA ALA A 275 16.18 3.97 -9.17
C ALA A 275 15.73 2.61 -9.73
N LEU A 276 16.36 2.15 -10.80
CA LEU A 276 16.07 0.84 -11.40
C LEU A 276 16.41 -0.32 -10.46
N ILE A 277 17.55 -0.23 -9.76
CA ILE A 277 17.92 -1.24 -8.76
C ILE A 277 16.83 -1.35 -7.69
N ILE A 278 16.34 -0.23 -7.16
CA ILE A 278 15.28 -0.21 -6.16
C ILE A 278 14.00 -0.86 -6.70
N ILE A 279 13.56 -0.49 -7.90
CA ILE A 279 12.33 -1.02 -8.52
C ILE A 279 12.39 -2.55 -8.63
N VAL A 280 13.55 -3.09 -9.01
CA VAL A 280 13.73 -4.53 -9.22
C VAL A 280 13.96 -5.27 -7.90
N MET A 281 14.75 -4.69 -6.98
CA MET A 281 15.13 -5.38 -5.74
C MET A 281 13.99 -5.47 -4.74
N ILE A 282 13.06 -4.50 -4.68
CA ILE A 282 11.92 -4.56 -3.75
C ILE A 282 11.10 -5.86 -3.93
N PRO A 283 10.60 -6.20 -5.13
CA PRO A 283 9.85 -7.44 -5.33
C PRO A 283 10.70 -8.71 -5.19
N LEU A 284 11.99 -8.67 -5.55
CA LEU A 284 12.86 -9.85 -5.47
C LEU A 284 13.29 -10.18 -4.04
N THR A 285 13.52 -9.18 -3.22
CA THR A 285 13.98 -9.37 -1.82
C THR A 285 12.85 -9.40 -0.82
N PHE A 286 11.63 -9.03 -1.23
CA PHE A 286 10.49 -8.80 -0.33
C PHE A 286 10.84 -7.82 0.79
N SER A 287 11.78 -6.91 0.54
CA SER A 287 12.30 -5.97 1.53
C SER A 287 12.43 -4.58 0.96
N ILE A 288 11.77 -3.63 1.61
CA ILE A 288 11.91 -2.21 1.33
C ILE A 288 13.20 -1.65 1.97
N ALA A 289 13.77 -2.36 2.94
CA ALA A 289 15.04 -1.99 3.58
C ALA A 289 16.23 -1.94 2.59
N CYS A 290 16.11 -2.55 1.42
CA CYS A 290 17.10 -2.43 0.33
C CYS A 290 17.38 -0.97 -0.05
N LEU A 291 16.45 -0.06 0.21
CA LEU A 291 16.60 1.38 -0.01
C LEU A 291 17.78 1.99 0.76
N LEU A 292 18.03 1.49 1.96
CA LEU A 292 19.10 2.01 2.82
C LEU A 292 20.51 1.71 2.25
N TYR A 293 20.63 0.62 1.47
CA TYR A 293 21.90 0.19 0.90
C TYR A 293 22.16 0.75 -0.49
N THR A 294 21.12 1.20 -1.21
CA THR A 294 21.23 1.69 -2.59
C THR A 294 21.16 3.21 -2.71
N SER A 295 20.88 3.92 -1.60
CA SER A 295 20.87 5.38 -1.58
C SER A 295 22.30 5.91 -1.76
N PRO A 296 22.60 6.70 -2.81
CA PRO A 296 23.90 7.32 -2.96
C PRO A 296 24.16 8.25 -1.77
N SER A 297 25.35 8.13 -1.17
CA SER A 297 25.80 9.00 -0.10
C SER A 297 25.78 10.46 -0.58
N PRO A 298 25.43 11.45 0.28
CA PRO A 298 25.57 12.86 -0.07
C PRO A 298 26.97 13.25 -0.52
N ARG A 299 28.00 12.44 -0.19
CA ARG A 299 29.39 12.64 -0.62
C ARG A 299 29.63 12.27 -2.09
N ASP A 300 28.79 11.42 -2.69
CA ASP A 300 28.96 11.01 -4.09
C ASP A 300 28.43 12.05 -5.09
N ARG A 301 27.81 13.15 -4.62
CA ARG A 301 27.33 14.26 -5.45
C ARG A 301 28.41 15.30 -5.77
N SER A 302 29.62 15.16 -5.19
CA SER A 302 30.74 16.08 -5.39
C SER A 302 31.77 15.61 -6.43
N LEU A 303 31.49 14.52 -7.14
CA LEU A 303 32.20 14.04 -8.31
C LEU A 303 31.34 14.21 -9.56
#